data_271d8579382a68883a90258810d433a4
#
_entry.id   271d8579382a68883a90258810d433a4
#
_cell.length_a   1.000
_cell.length_b   1.000
_cell.length_c   1.000
_cell.angle_alpha   90.00
_cell.angle_beta   90.00
_cell.angle_gamma   90.00
#
_symmetry.space_group_name_H-M   'P 1'
#
loop_
_entity.id
_entity.type
_entity.pdbx_description
1 polymer ?
#
loop_
_entity_poly.entity_id
_entity_poly.type
_entity_poly.pdbx_seq_one_letter_code
_entity_poly.pdbx_strand_id
1 'polypeptide(L)'
;MWLGRLPSEGFLGGEGSLDRDRVRGPLEALALGLDRTPDETAEGILAVAETAMERALRVISVERGFDPRELALVAFGGAGALHAAGLADRLGLAEALIPPDPGVLSAYGILTAPPTREVSRTVLTTMSPEGSDTGFGTELDELKAQAVEALTRDEGVDPDVIAVELW
;
A
#
# COMPACT_ATOMS: atom_id res chain seq x y z
N MET A 1 13.23 18.58 3.58
CA MET A 1 14.49 19.38 3.65
C MET A 1 14.20 20.87 3.78
N TRP A 2 13.68 21.56 2.76
CA TRP A 2 13.44 23.02 2.82
C TRP A 2 12.64 23.45 4.04
N LEU A 3 11.50 22.84 4.26
CA LEU A 3 10.61 23.12 5.40
C LEU A 3 10.99 22.38 6.70
N GLY A 4 12.18 21.81 6.80
CA GLY A 4 12.66 21.12 8.01
C GLY A 4 12.03 19.74 8.29
N ARG A 5 11.05 19.27 7.49
CA ARG A 5 10.40 17.97 7.71
C ARG A 5 11.31 16.76 7.49
N LEU A 6 12.38 16.92 6.73
CA LEU A 6 13.40 15.90 6.49
C LEU A 6 14.76 16.50 6.87
N PRO A 7 15.49 15.94 7.85
CA PRO A 7 16.84 16.39 8.18
C PRO A 7 17.78 16.19 7.01
N SER A 8 18.76 17.09 6.86
CA SER A 8 19.79 16.96 5.82
C SER A 8 20.88 15.95 6.17
N GLU A 9 21.03 15.65 7.45
CA GLU A 9 22.02 14.72 7.99
C GLU A 9 21.35 13.43 8.44
N GLY A 10 22.12 12.36 8.49
CA GLY A 10 21.61 11.06 8.95
C GLY A 10 20.83 10.26 7.89
N PHE A 11 20.95 10.64 6.61
CA PHE A 11 20.36 9.88 5.52
C PHE A 11 21.14 8.58 5.30
N LEU A 12 20.48 7.52 4.84
CA LEU A 12 21.07 6.19 4.62
C LEU A 12 21.78 5.61 5.86
N GLY A 13 21.10 5.66 7.02
CA GLY A 13 21.68 5.12 8.26
C GLY A 13 22.79 5.98 8.88
N GLY A 14 22.93 7.23 8.44
CA GLY A 14 23.95 8.17 8.92
C GLY A 14 25.14 8.35 8.01
N GLU A 15 25.25 7.57 6.94
CA GLU A 15 26.37 7.63 6.00
C GLU A 15 26.17 8.67 4.89
N GLY A 16 24.95 9.18 4.70
CA GLY A 16 24.61 10.14 3.66
C GLY A 16 24.16 11.49 4.20
N SER A 17 24.42 12.55 3.42
CA SER A 17 23.87 13.88 3.63
C SER A 17 23.14 14.36 2.39
N LEU A 18 22.05 15.09 2.60
CA LEU A 18 21.29 15.72 1.53
C LEU A 18 21.77 17.17 1.36
N ASP A 19 22.11 17.53 0.13
CA ASP A 19 22.58 18.86 -0.21
C ASP A 19 21.39 19.85 -0.31
N ARG A 20 21.24 20.70 0.70
CA ARG A 20 20.19 21.72 0.74
C ARG A 20 20.36 22.81 -0.32
N ASP A 21 21.59 23.11 -0.73
CA ASP A 21 21.83 24.17 -1.69
C ASP A 21 21.41 23.78 -3.10
N ARG A 22 21.42 22.48 -3.42
CA ARG A 22 20.87 21.97 -4.69
C ARG A 22 19.36 22.15 -4.84
N VAL A 23 18.62 22.27 -3.75
CA VAL A 23 17.16 22.48 -3.78
C VAL A 23 16.82 23.95 -3.96
N ARG A 24 17.69 24.86 -3.48
CA ARG A 24 17.43 26.31 -3.46
C ARG A 24 17.12 26.87 -4.84
N GLY A 25 18.03 26.75 -5.78
CA GLY A 25 17.88 27.33 -7.12
C GLY A 25 16.63 26.88 -7.86
N PRO A 26 16.37 25.56 -7.99
CA PRO A 26 15.13 25.05 -8.60
C PRO A 26 13.85 25.52 -7.89
N LEU A 27 13.87 25.59 -6.55
CA LEU A 27 12.70 26.02 -5.78
C LEU A 27 12.42 27.52 -5.97
N GLU A 28 13.46 28.37 -5.93
CA GLU A 28 13.34 29.80 -6.17
C GLU A 28 12.86 30.10 -7.60
N ALA A 29 13.35 29.37 -8.60
CA ALA A 29 12.92 29.51 -9.98
C ALA A 29 11.43 29.13 -10.14
N LEU A 30 10.99 28.06 -9.50
CA LEU A 30 9.59 27.65 -9.51
C LEU A 30 8.70 28.68 -8.79
N ALA A 31 9.14 29.17 -7.64
CA ALA A 31 8.45 30.17 -6.83
C ALA A 31 8.24 31.47 -7.61
N LEU A 32 9.28 31.91 -8.31
CA LEU A 32 9.20 33.09 -9.20
C LEU A 32 8.18 32.89 -10.33
N GLY A 33 8.15 31.70 -10.94
CA GLY A 33 7.20 31.37 -12.00
C GLY A 33 5.74 31.29 -11.53
N LEU A 34 5.53 31.07 -10.22
CA LEU A 34 4.21 30.98 -9.60
C LEU A 34 3.79 32.30 -8.90
N ASP A 35 4.62 33.32 -8.89
CA ASP A 35 4.45 34.55 -8.11
C ASP A 35 4.21 34.26 -6.62
N ARG A 36 5.08 33.39 -6.04
CA ARG A 36 5.02 32.92 -4.67
C ARG A 36 6.41 33.00 -4.01
N THR A 37 6.42 32.91 -2.69
CA THR A 37 7.67 32.71 -1.96
C THR A 37 8.14 31.25 -2.09
N PRO A 38 9.44 30.96 -1.89
CA PRO A 38 9.94 29.59 -1.84
C PRO A 38 9.25 28.72 -0.78
N ASP A 39 8.91 29.27 0.38
CA ASP A 39 8.21 28.55 1.45
C ASP A 39 6.79 28.19 1.03
N GLU A 40 6.00 29.14 0.52
CA GLU A 40 4.66 28.88 -0.02
C GLU A 40 4.68 27.85 -1.15
N THR A 41 5.71 27.91 -1.99
CA THR A 41 5.88 26.95 -3.09
C THR A 41 6.17 25.55 -2.55
N ALA A 42 7.05 25.42 -1.56
CA ALA A 42 7.37 24.15 -0.93
C ALA A 42 6.16 23.55 -0.21
N GLU A 43 5.39 24.37 0.51
CA GLU A 43 4.12 23.96 1.12
C GLU A 43 3.11 23.54 0.08
N GLY A 44 2.99 24.27 -1.03
CA GLY A 44 2.12 23.93 -2.15
C GLY A 44 2.46 22.58 -2.79
N ILE A 45 3.74 22.26 -2.96
CA ILE A 45 4.20 20.95 -3.46
C ILE A 45 3.72 19.83 -2.54
N LEU A 46 3.89 19.99 -1.22
CA LEU A 46 3.41 19.00 -0.26
C LEU A 46 1.89 18.88 -0.28
N ALA A 47 1.17 19.99 -0.34
CA ALA A 47 -0.29 19.98 -0.38
C ALA A 47 -0.83 19.26 -1.62
N VAL A 48 -0.20 19.42 -2.79
CA VAL A 48 -0.57 18.68 -4.01
C VAL A 48 -0.32 17.19 -3.86
N ALA A 49 0.84 16.80 -3.32
CA ALA A 49 1.17 15.41 -3.09
C ALA A 49 0.18 14.76 -2.09
N GLU A 50 -0.07 15.41 -0.96
CA GLU A 50 -1.01 14.93 0.06
C GLU A 50 -2.44 14.85 -0.47
N THR A 51 -2.86 15.78 -1.34
CA THR A 51 -4.18 15.72 -1.98
C THR A 51 -4.32 14.50 -2.90
N ALA A 52 -3.27 14.15 -3.65
CA ALA A 52 -3.27 12.96 -4.49
C ALA A 52 -3.33 11.68 -3.64
N MET A 53 -2.59 11.62 -2.54
CA MET A 53 -2.62 10.50 -1.60
C MET A 53 -3.98 10.39 -0.89
N GLU A 54 -4.56 11.52 -0.44
CA GLU A 54 -5.90 11.56 0.16
C GLU A 54 -6.94 10.97 -0.78
N ARG A 55 -6.92 11.34 -2.06
CA ARG A 55 -7.85 10.78 -3.06
C ARG A 55 -7.72 9.27 -3.17
N ALA A 56 -6.50 8.74 -3.22
CA ALA A 56 -6.26 7.30 -3.27
C ALA A 56 -6.80 6.58 -2.02
N LEU A 57 -6.59 7.16 -0.83
CA LEU A 57 -7.11 6.61 0.42
C LEU A 57 -8.64 6.63 0.47
N ARG A 58 -9.30 7.66 -0.07
CA ARG A 58 -10.77 7.73 -0.17
C ARG A 58 -11.35 6.66 -1.07
N VAL A 59 -10.68 6.28 -2.14
CA VAL A 59 -11.11 5.19 -3.03
C VAL A 59 -11.17 3.85 -2.29
N ILE A 60 -10.22 3.57 -1.42
CA ILE A 60 -10.18 2.30 -0.69
C ILE A 60 -10.95 2.31 0.64
N SER A 61 -11.43 3.47 1.10
CA SER A 61 -12.22 3.64 2.32
C SER A 61 -13.63 4.14 2.02
N VAL A 62 -13.79 5.42 1.76
CA VAL A 62 -15.11 6.08 1.60
C VAL A 62 -15.92 5.46 0.45
N GLU A 63 -15.31 5.23 -0.71
CA GLU A 63 -16.01 4.63 -1.86
C GLU A 63 -16.40 3.16 -1.62
N ARG A 64 -15.78 2.52 -0.64
CA ARG A 64 -16.14 1.18 -0.18
C ARG A 64 -17.07 1.16 1.04
N GLY A 65 -17.53 2.33 1.48
CA GLY A 65 -18.47 2.47 2.58
C GLY A 65 -17.83 2.49 3.97
N PHE A 66 -16.51 2.59 4.08
CA PHE A 66 -15.82 2.72 5.36
C PHE A 66 -15.66 4.18 5.75
N ASP A 67 -15.97 4.53 7.00
CA ASP A 67 -15.70 5.86 7.53
C ASP A 67 -14.22 5.96 7.93
N PRO A 68 -13.43 6.84 7.29
CA PRO A 68 -12.01 6.99 7.63
C PRO A 68 -11.77 7.31 9.11
N ARG A 69 -12.69 8.01 9.76
CA ARG A 69 -12.56 8.41 11.18
C ARG A 69 -12.54 7.23 12.15
N GLU A 70 -13.01 6.07 11.72
CA GLU A 70 -12.98 4.81 12.48
C GLU A 70 -11.73 3.97 12.20
N LEU A 71 -10.83 4.46 11.32
CA LEU A 71 -9.65 3.75 10.89
C LEU A 71 -8.38 4.41 11.42
N ALA A 72 -7.32 3.63 11.55
CA ALA A 72 -5.96 4.13 11.79
C ALA A 72 -5.18 4.15 10.47
N LEU A 73 -4.37 5.19 10.26
CA LEU A 73 -3.44 5.26 9.14
C LEU A 73 -2.13 4.56 9.49
N VAL A 74 -1.77 3.52 8.77
CA VAL A 74 -0.44 2.92 8.90
C VAL A 74 0.46 3.45 7.79
N ALA A 75 1.47 4.23 8.16
CA ALA A 75 2.41 4.84 7.22
C ALA A 75 3.74 4.07 7.19
N PHE A 76 4.07 3.51 6.05
CA PHE A 76 5.32 2.78 5.83
C PHE A 76 5.93 3.09 4.45
N GLY A 77 7.11 2.52 4.17
CA GLY A 77 7.91 2.87 3.01
C GLY A 77 8.85 4.06 3.29
N GLY A 78 9.66 4.43 2.30
CA GLY A 78 10.73 5.41 2.49
C GLY A 78 10.26 6.82 2.85
N ALA A 79 9.14 7.30 2.30
CA ALA A 79 8.63 8.65 2.51
C ALA A 79 7.25 8.72 3.18
N GLY A 80 6.60 7.58 3.46
CA GLY A 80 5.24 7.53 3.99
C GLY A 80 5.06 8.32 5.29
N ALA A 81 6.01 8.18 6.21
CA ALA A 81 5.99 8.87 7.50
C ALA A 81 5.97 10.40 7.39
N LEU A 82 6.55 10.98 6.33
CA LEU A 82 6.60 12.44 6.12
C LEU A 82 5.21 13.05 5.88
N HIS A 83 4.26 12.26 5.40
CA HIS A 83 2.92 12.69 5.04
C HIS A 83 1.85 12.21 6.03
N ALA A 84 2.21 11.33 6.97
CA ALA A 84 1.26 10.65 7.85
C ALA A 84 0.37 11.62 8.63
N ALA A 85 0.95 12.63 9.28
CA ALA A 85 0.20 13.61 10.05
C ALA A 85 -0.72 14.46 9.17
N GLY A 86 -0.21 14.97 8.04
CA GLY A 86 -1.02 15.78 7.12
C GLY A 86 -2.19 15.00 6.51
N LEU A 87 -2.00 13.72 6.23
CA LEU A 87 -3.06 12.84 5.73
C LEU A 87 -4.09 12.49 6.83
N ALA A 88 -3.63 12.24 8.05
CA ALA A 88 -4.53 12.00 9.19
C ALA A 88 -5.44 13.21 9.42
N ASP A 89 -4.89 14.43 9.45
CA ASP A 89 -5.65 15.66 9.59
C ASP A 89 -6.69 15.84 8.47
N ARG A 90 -6.31 15.63 7.22
CA ARG A 90 -7.18 15.77 6.04
C ARG A 90 -8.33 14.77 6.01
N LEU A 91 -8.10 13.55 6.47
CA LEU A 91 -9.09 12.48 6.52
C LEU A 91 -9.88 12.45 7.82
N GLY A 92 -9.49 13.26 8.82
CA GLY A 92 -10.10 13.28 10.14
C GLY A 92 -9.85 12.02 10.95
N LEU A 93 -8.70 11.34 10.70
CA LEU A 93 -8.30 10.13 11.42
C LEU A 93 -7.85 10.47 12.83
N ALA A 94 -8.20 9.60 13.79
CA ALA A 94 -7.81 9.76 15.18
C ALA A 94 -6.32 9.52 15.43
N GLU A 95 -5.71 8.65 14.61
CA GLU A 95 -4.31 8.23 14.78
C GLU A 95 -3.62 7.87 13.47
N ALA A 96 -2.31 8.06 13.47
CA ALA A 96 -1.42 7.55 12.44
C ALA A 96 -0.29 6.76 13.10
N LEU A 97 -0.11 5.51 12.69
CA LEU A 97 0.90 4.60 13.18
C LEU A 97 2.08 4.54 12.22
N ILE A 98 3.28 4.75 12.74
CA ILE A 98 4.51 4.53 12.01
C ILE A 98 5.21 3.34 12.68
N PRO A 99 5.23 2.16 12.03
CA PRO A 99 5.85 0.97 12.60
C PRO A 99 7.37 1.13 12.70
N PRO A 100 8.05 0.32 13.53
CA PRO A 100 9.49 0.21 13.50
C PRO A 100 9.98 -0.15 12.09
N ASP A 101 11.11 0.43 11.67
CA ASP A 101 11.73 0.19 10.37
C ASP A 101 10.78 0.34 9.16
N PRO A 102 10.04 1.44 9.05
CA PRO A 102 8.98 1.59 8.07
C PRO A 102 9.48 1.47 6.63
N GLY A 103 10.75 1.80 6.37
CA GLY A 103 11.38 1.72 5.05
C GLY A 103 11.51 0.30 4.50
N VAL A 104 11.56 -0.71 5.36
CA VAL A 104 11.75 -2.12 4.98
C VAL A 104 10.57 -3.01 5.35
N LEU A 105 9.47 -2.44 5.83
CA LEU A 105 8.29 -3.21 6.28
C LEU A 105 7.72 -4.11 5.17
N SER A 106 7.71 -3.64 3.93
CA SER A 106 7.25 -4.46 2.79
C SER A 106 8.14 -5.68 2.56
N ALA A 107 9.45 -5.52 2.67
CA ALA A 107 10.40 -6.64 2.55
C ALA A 107 10.20 -7.64 3.70
N TYR A 108 10.01 -7.14 4.92
CA TYR A 108 9.67 -7.98 6.07
C TYR A 108 8.35 -8.74 5.86
N GLY A 109 7.33 -8.06 5.34
CA GLY A 109 6.06 -8.68 5.00
C GLY A 109 6.20 -9.82 4.00
N ILE A 110 7.01 -9.64 2.95
CA ILE A 110 7.29 -10.71 1.97
C ILE A 110 8.00 -11.90 2.62
N LEU A 111 8.95 -11.64 3.51
CA LEU A 111 9.70 -12.70 4.20
C LEU A 111 8.83 -13.51 5.19
N THR A 112 7.79 -12.89 5.74
CA THR A 112 6.93 -13.52 6.75
C THR A 112 5.60 -14.00 6.20
N ALA A 113 5.24 -13.59 4.98
CA ALA A 113 4.00 -14.04 4.34
C ALA A 113 4.09 -15.53 4.02
N PRO A 114 3.06 -16.31 4.35
CA PRO A 114 3.01 -17.70 3.93
C PRO A 114 2.94 -17.79 2.40
N PRO A 115 3.56 -18.78 1.77
CA PRO A 115 3.40 -19.01 0.36
C PRO A 115 1.93 -19.29 0.02
N THR A 116 1.41 -18.63 -1.00
CA THR A 116 0.02 -18.76 -1.45
C THR A 116 -0.03 -19.08 -2.94
N ARG A 117 -1.02 -19.86 -3.35
CA ARG A 117 -1.28 -20.14 -4.75
C ARG A 117 -2.77 -19.95 -5.05
N GLU A 118 -3.05 -19.08 -5.99
CA GLU A 118 -4.39 -18.90 -6.53
C GLU A 118 -4.51 -19.66 -7.84
N VAL A 119 -5.59 -20.41 -7.99
CA VAL A 119 -5.98 -21.07 -9.23
C VAL A 119 -7.43 -20.75 -9.54
N SER A 120 -7.70 -20.41 -10.79
CA SER A 120 -9.04 -20.04 -11.23
C SER A 120 -9.37 -20.72 -12.54
N ARG A 121 -10.65 -21.07 -12.73
CA ARG A 121 -11.16 -21.63 -13.97
C ARG A 121 -12.49 -20.99 -14.32
N THR A 122 -12.64 -20.54 -15.52
CA THR A 122 -13.93 -20.07 -16.03
C THR A 122 -14.78 -21.27 -16.45
N VAL A 123 -15.96 -21.41 -15.86
CA VAL A 123 -16.93 -22.43 -16.21
C VAL A 123 -18.14 -21.76 -16.84
N LEU A 124 -18.44 -22.13 -18.09
CA LEU A 124 -19.64 -21.67 -18.78
C LEU A 124 -20.65 -22.80 -18.80
N THR A 125 -21.64 -22.71 -17.94
CA THR A 125 -22.74 -23.69 -17.88
C THR A 125 -24.06 -22.98 -17.75
N THR A 126 -25.15 -23.67 -18.20
CA THR A 126 -26.51 -23.20 -18.04
C THR A 126 -27.03 -23.71 -16.71
N MET A 127 -27.34 -22.80 -15.79
CA MET A 127 -27.96 -23.19 -14.52
C MET A 127 -29.41 -23.57 -14.74
N SER A 128 -29.81 -24.77 -14.26
CA SER A 128 -31.22 -25.17 -14.23
C SER A 128 -31.96 -24.42 -13.11
N PRO A 129 -33.20 -23.96 -13.35
CA PRO A 129 -33.99 -23.29 -12.32
C PRO A 129 -34.29 -24.19 -11.07
N GLU A 130 -34.13 -25.48 -11.21
CA GLU A 130 -34.41 -26.45 -10.15
C GLU A 130 -33.22 -26.70 -9.20
N GLY A 131 -32.10 -25.96 -9.34
CA GLY A 131 -30.99 -26.02 -8.39
C GLY A 131 -30.28 -27.37 -8.29
N SER A 132 -30.43 -28.23 -9.31
CA SER A 132 -29.72 -29.52 -9.34
C SER A 132 -28.24 -29.31 -9.40
N ASP A 133 -27.51 -30.11 -8.64
CA ASP A 133 -26.07 -30.21 -8.55
C ASP A 133 -25.41 -29.98 -9.93
N THR A 134 -24.78 -28.83 -10.09
CA THR A 134 -24.27 -28.35 -11.39
C THR A 134 -22.97 -29.02 -11.81
N GLY A 135 -22.52 -30.05 -11.11
CA GLY A 135 -21.24 -30.72 -11.38
C GLY A 135 -20.00 -29.93 -10.96
N PHE A 136 -20.16 -28.74 -10.38
CA PHE A 136 -19.02 -27.91 -9.94
C PHE A 136 -18.14 -28.57 -8.87
N GLY A 137 -18.67 -29.56 -8.13
CA GLY A 137 -17.92 -30.27 -7.10
C GLY A 137 -16.64 -30.89 -7.63
N THR A 138 -16.71 -31.60 -8.75
CA THR A 138 -15.56 -32.26 -9.37
C THR A 138 -14.53 -31.24 -9.85
N GLU A 139 -14.97 -30.15 -10.47
CA GLU A 139 -14.09 -29.08 -10.96
C GLU A 139 -13.40 -28.31 -9.82
N LEU A 140 -14.11 -28.09 -8.72
CA LEU A 140 -13.54 -27.50 -7.51
C LEU A 140 -12.49 -28.42 -6.86
N ASP A 141 -12.77 -29.73 -6.80
CA ASP A 141 -11.83 -30.71 -6.28
C ASP A 141 -10.55 -30.80 -7.16
N GLU A 142 -10.71 -30.71 -8.46
CA GLU A 142 -9.56 -30.63 -9.39
C GLU A 142 -8.73 -29.37 -9.17
N LEU A 143 -9.37 -28.20 -9.05
CA LEU A 143 -8.67 -26.93 -8.78
C LEU A 143 -7.95 -26.94 -7.43
N LYS A 144 -8.61 -27.50 -6.40
CA LYS A 144 -8.02 -27.69 -5.09
C LYS A 144 -6.78 -28.58 -5.17
N ALA A 145 -6.87 -29.72 -5.84
CA ALA A 145 -5.75 -30.63 -6.01
C ALA A 145 -4.60 -29.96 -6.76
N GLN A 146 -4.90 -29.20 -7.80
CA GLN A 146 -3.92 -28.44 -8.57
C GLN A 146 -3.19 -27.39 -7.72
N ALA A 147 -3.92 -26.64 -6.87
CA ALA A 147 -3.34 -25.63 -5.99
C ALA A 147 -2.41 -26.28 -4.95
N VAL A 148 -2.87 -27.37 -4.32
CA VAL A 148 -2.07 -28.12 -3.33
C VAL A 148 -0.81 -28.70 -3.96
N GLU A 149 -0.93 -29.36 -5.14
CA GLU A 149 0.21 -29.90 -5.86
C GLU A 149 1.23 -28.81 -6.21
N ALA A 150 0.77 -27.65 -6.69
CA ALA A 150 1.65 -26.55 -7.05
C ALA A 150 2.43 -26.01 -5.83
N LEU A 151 1.78 -25.79 -4.68
CA LEU A 151 2.47 -25.34 -3.45
C LEU A 151 3.45 -26.38 -2.93
N THR A 152 3.08 -27.66 -2.96
CA THR A 152 3.96 -28.74 -2.52
C THR A 152 5.19 -28.86 -3.41
N ARG A 153 5.01 -28.83 -4.72
CA ARG A 153 6.10 -28.99 -5.70
C ARG A 153 7.01 -27.75 -5.74
N ASP A 154 6.43 -26.56 -5.80
CA ASP A 154 7.19 -25.33 -6.08
C ASP A 154 7.78 -24.71 -4.82
N GLU A 155 7.10 -24.83 -3.68
CA GLU A 155 7.47 -24.20 -2.40
C GLU A 155 7.83 -25.21 -1.29
N GLY A 156 7.65 -26.51 -1.54
CA GLY A 156 7.95 -27.56 -0.56
C GLY A 156 7.02 -27.57 0.66
N VAL A 157 5.82 -26.99 0.54
CA VAL A 157 4.85 -26.95 1.64
C VAL A 157 4.24 -28.33 1.83
N ASP A 158 4.17 -28.79 3.10
CA ASP A 158 3.50 -30.03 3.45
C ASP A 158 2.00 -29.95 3.11
N PRO A 159 1.44 -30.88 2.30
CA PRO A 159 0.03 -30.88 1.94
C PRO A 159 -0.93 -30.86 3.14
N ASP A 160 -0.54 -31.45 4.26
CA ASP A 160 -1.40 -31.56 5.44
C ASP A 160 -1.60 -30.23 6.19
N VAL A 161 -0.75 -29.22 5.91
CA VAL A 161 -0.87 -27.88 6.52
C VAL A 161 -1.46 -26.83 5.58
N ILE A 162 -1.81 -27.20 4.34
CA ILE A 162 -2.37 -26.28 3.36
C ILE A 162 -3.84 -26.00 3.65
N ALA A 163 -4.16 -24.74 3.98
CA ALA A 163 -5.55 -24.29 4.05
C ALA A 163 -6.05 -23.89 2.65
N VAL A 164 -7.22 -24.37 2.28
CA VAL A 164 -7.86 -24.05 0.99
C VAL A 164 -9.12 -23.24 1.25
N GLU A 165 -9.19 -22.05 0.65
CA GLU A 165 -10.36 -21.18 0.66
C GLU A 165 -10.96 -21.10 -0.74
N LEU A 166 -12.30 -21.08 -0.81
CA LEU A 166 -13.07 -20.90 -2.05
C LEU A 166 -13.80 -19.55 -1.97
N TRP A 167 -13.71 -18.75 -3.01
CA TRP A 167 -14.29 -17.41 -3.07
C TRP A 167 -14.59 -16.96 -4.52
#